data_c055cdc2723b7133ce7f275eedef700b
#
_entry.id   c055cdc2723b7133ce7f275eedef700b
#
_cell.length_a   1.000
_cell.length_b   1.000
_cell.length_c   1.000
_cell.angle_alpha   90.00
_cell.angle_beta   90.00
_cell.angle_gamma   90.00
#
_symmetry.space_group_name_H-M   'P 1'
#
loop_
_entity.id
_entity.type
_entity.pdbx_description
1 polymer ?
#
loop_
_entity_poly.entity_id
_entity_poly.type
_entity_poly.pdbx_seq_one_letter_code
_entity_poly.pdbx_strand_id
1 'polypeptide(L)'
;MKCKQRHGVVRFVQIATVLALMVMVGTGCSTQQKRRGVRQSLPPYSGPAFMTGSVMSMARLRNPDDYLLISGYGIVANLHGTGSAIVPAPLRQKMYNLARKMGVKSPRSLFGNRETAIVVVEGLIPPGAVAGSRFDLLVSAVPQTDATSLFGGILWSTQLSVLGTADSLDMTPVATGRGPIYVNPFEDEITQLKGALQAVVIGGGLVKKNREIELLMIQPNWQRVSAIADRINERFEHENSSYVFNTAIAVSDTTIKLNTPKRYRASPRYLLALIRHLFIGRGAGYEYDKARQLGESLVEQPQHAASVMLAWEALGRNALPAIRDYYTHADPVVRMAALQAGAKLADERTTSVAVQLVEDKDTKVRQTVATLLGYLPRSLLGPKVLNTLLNDDNRQVRLVAYESLARIGDPTIHRTVFRDELGNDKFLLDLVPSDKPLIYIGHSPIPKVVIFDMMLGFEGEGVISMWDNRLMLRHQGSDPMKVFYQRSHEFKSQQATIAPA
;
A
#
# COMPACT_ATOMS: atom_id res chain seq x y z
N MET A 1 68.58 0.18 70.58
CA MET A 1 68.08 -0.88 69.68
C MET A 1 66.60 -1.15 69.90
N LYS A 2 65.65 -0.30 69.49
CA LYS A 2 64.18 -0.55 69.50
C LYS A 2 63.47 0.39 68.54
N CYS A 3 63.76 0.29 67.29
CA CYS A 3 63.00 1.11 66.28
C CYS A 3 62.91 0.49 64.87
N LYS A 4 63.17 -0.80 64.70
CA LYS A 4 63.14 -1.44 63.33
C LYS A 4 62.03 -2.51 63.15
N GLN A 5 61.23 -2.78 64.18
CA GLN A 5 60.16 -3.82 64.07
C GLN A 5 58.75 -3.31 63.86
N ARG A 6 58.51 -1.99 63.90
CA ARG A 6 57.15 -1.44 63.70
C ARG A 6 56.75 -1.16 62.21
N HIS A 7 57.77 -1.04 61.34
CA HIS A 7 57.49 -0.77 59.95
C HIS A 7 57.12 -1.99 59.06
N GLY A 8 57.48 -3.19 59.49
CA GLY A 8 57.13 -4.45 58.80
C GLY A 8 55.69 -4.89 58.99
N VAL A 9 55.12 -4.69 60.18
CA VAL A 9 53.74 -5.08 60.45
C VAL A 9 52.71 -4.18 59.79
N VAL A 10 52.98 -2.86 59.66
CA VAL A 10 52.09 -1.93 58.99
C VAL A 10 52.07 -2.14 57.48
N ARG A 11 53.20 -2.54 56.88
CA ARG A 11 53.24 -2.88 55.43
C ARG A 11 52.56 -4.24 55.17
N PHE A 12 52.60 -5.20 56.05
CA PHE A 12 51.95 -6.48 55.89
C PHE A 12 50.41 -6.34 55.99
N VAL A 13 49.93 -5.49 56.88
CA VAL A 13 48.50 -5.22 57.08
C VAL A 13 47.94 -4.42 55.89
N GLN A 14 48.72 -3.44 55.32
CA GLN A 14 48.28 -2.71 54.12
C GLN A 14 48.26 -3.58 52.86
N ILE A 15 49.21 -4.52 52.67
CA ILE A 15 49.19 -5.46 51.56
C ILE A 15 48.05 -6.47 51.70
N ALA A 16 47.76 -6.95 52.92
CA ALA A 16 46.64 -7.85 53.16
C ALA A 16 45.27 -7.19 52.95
N THR A 17 45.10 -5.91 53.32
CA THR A 17 43.86 -5.16 53.06
C THR A 17 43.65 -4.84 51.56
N VAL A 18 44.72 -4.52 50.81
CA VAL A 18 44.64 -4.30 49.37
C VAL A 18 44.35 -5.61 48.63
N LEU A 19 44.93 -6.76 49.04
CA LEU A 19 44.62 -8.06 48.46
C LEU A 19 43.17 -8.51 48.81
N ALA A 20 42.68 -8.24 50.01
CA ALA A 20 41.29 -8.53 50.40
C ALA A 20 40.27 -7.64 49.63
N LEU A 21 40.60 -6.37 49.34
CA LEU A 21 39.78 -5.49 48.49
C LEU A 21 39.81 -5.95 47.03
N MET A 22 40.93 -6.41 46.47
CA MET A 22 41.00 -6.97 45.12
C MET A 22 40.23 -8.28 44.96
N VAL A 23 40.18 -9.12 45.97
CA VAL A 23 39.41 -10.38 45.94
C VAL A 23 37.88 -10.09 46.03
N MET A 24 37.45 -9.03 46.70
CA MET A 24 36.03 -8.65 46.72
C MET A 24 35.54 -8.00 45.42
N VAL A 25 36.42 -7.48 44.59
CA VAL A 25 36.05 -6.92 43.27
C VAL A 25 35.97 -8.03 42.19
N GLY A 26 36.59 -9.21 42.43
CA GLY A 26 36.65 -10.31 41.46
C GLY A 26 35.51 -11.31 41.51
N THR A 27 34.62 -11.27 42.54
CA THR A 27 33.45 -12.18 42.65
C THR A 27 32.12 -11.53 42.30
N GLY A 28 32.13 -10.48 41.53
CA GLY A 28 30.97 -10.03 40.80
C GLY A 28 30.62 -11.09 39.73
N CYS A 29 29.92 -12.16 40.10
CA CYS A 29 29.17 -12.95 39.18
C CYS A 29 28.26 -11.97 38.41
N SER A 30 28.65 -11.62 37.18
CA SER A 30 27.72 -11.09 36.23
C SER A 30 26.73 -12.19 35.91
N THR A 31 25.74 -12.39 36.77
CA THR A 31 24.46 -12.89 36.32
C THR A 31 24.07 -11.90 35.20
N GLN A 32 24.29 -12.27 33.94
CA GLN A 32 23.57 -11.71 32.86
C GLN A 32 22.08 -11.90 33.20
N GLN A 33 21.55 -10.98 33.98
CA GLN A 33 20.14 -10.77 34.06
C GLN A 33 19.76 -10.49 32.59
N LYS A 34 19.35 -11.56 31.88
CA LYS A 34 18.57 -11.42 30.68
C LYS A 34 17.58 -10.30 31.02
N ARG A 35 17.81 -9.09 30.50
CA ARG A 35 16.89 -7.97 30.63
C ARG A 35 15.57 -8.55 30.14
N ARG A 36 14.73 -9.01 31.04
CA ARG A 36 13.32 -9.20 30.77
C ARG A 36 12.90 -7.84 30.30
N GLY A 37 12.76 -7.70 28.98
CA GLY A 37 12.27 -6.45 28.38
C GLY A 37 11.06 -6.06 29.20
N VAL A 38 11.09 -4.86 29.74
CA VAL A 38 9.95 -4.30 30.44
C VAL A 38 8.78 -4.51 29.50
N ARG A 39 7.86 -5.43 29.84
CA ARG A 39 6.66 -5.65 29.05
C ARG A 39 5.94 -4.32 29.08
N GLN A 40 6.05 -3.53 28.02
CA GLN A 40 5.27 -2.30 27.88
C GLN A 40 3.81 -2.73 27.93
N SER A 41 3.15 -2.43 29.04
CA SER A 41 1.71 -2.62 29.16
C SER A 41 1.06 -1.65 28.20
N LEU A 42 0.33 -2.17 27.23
CA LEU A 42 -0.44 -1.35 26.31
C LEU A 42 -1.55 -0.62 27.08
N PRO A 43 -1.88 0.62 26.73
CA PRO A 43 -2.97 1.34 27.39
C PRO A 43 -4.28 0.56 27.25
N PRO A 44 -5.14 0.60 28.29
CA PRO A 44 -6.44 -0.06 28.23
C PRO A 44 -7.31 0.47 27.10
N TYR A 45 -8.34 -0.27 26.75
CA TYR A 45 -9.31 0.17 25.74
C TYR A 45 -10.08 1.39 26.22
N SER A 46 -10.11 2.43 25.40
CA SER A 46 -10.81 3.71 25.68
C SER A 46 -11.84 4.06 24.61
N GLY A 47 -12.20 3.10 23.74
CA GLY A 47 -13.20 3.31 22.68
C GLY A 47 -14.66 3.15 23.18
N PRO A 48 -15.65 3.21 22.25
CA PRO A 48 -17.05 3.09 22.57
C PRO A 48 -17.41 1.80 23.31
N ALA A 49 -18.26 1.89 24.33
CA ALA A 49 -18.65 0.74 25.17
C ALA A 49 -19.29 -0.39 24.35
N PHE A 50 -20.08 -0.09 23.32
CA PHE A 50 -20.72 -1.09 22.46
C PHE A 50 -19.72 -1.92 21.64
N MET A 51 -18.46 -1.46 21.48
CA MET A 51 -17.37 -2.22 20.84
C MET A 51 -16.64 -3.15 21.82
N THR A 52 -16.99 -3.17 23.10
CA THR A 52 -16.41 -4.13 24.07
C THR A 52 -16.74 -5.55 23.63
N GLY A 53 -15.73 -6.44 23.66
CA GLY A 53 -15.83 -7.81 23.14
C GLY A 53 -15.36 -7.95 21.70
N SER A 54 -15.02 -6.86 21.02
CA SER A 54 -14.34 -6.89 19.71
C SER A 54 -12.82 -7.03 19.87
N VAL A 55 -12.13 -7.43 18.82
CA VAL A 55 -10.67 -7.53 18.78
C VAL A 55 -10.01 -6.21 19.17
N MET A 56 -10.54 -5.06 18.72
CA MET A 56 -9.98 -3.73 19.07
C MET A 56 -10.06 -3.40 20.56
N SER A 57 -10.98 -4.03 21.30
CA SER A 57 -11.08 -3.85 22.75
C SER A 57 -10.06 -4.70 23.53
N MET A 58 -9.43 -5.69 22.89
CA MET A 58 -8.52 -6.67 23.52
C MET A 58 -7.10 -6.60 22.98
N ALA A 59 -6.92 -6.14 21.75
CA ALA A 59 -5.64 -6.12 21.08
C ALA A 59 -5.44 -4.84 20.26
N ARG A 60 -4.19 -4.52 19.99
CA ARG A 60 -3.80 -3.42 19.10
C ARG A 60 -2.90 -3.92 17.99
N LEU A 61 -3.03 -3.31 16.83
CA LEU A 61 -2.06 -3.54 15.76
C LEU A 61 -0.71 -2.95 16.17
N ARG A 62 0.36 -3.72 15.97
CA ARG A 62 1.71 -3.18 16.06
C ARG A 62 1.93 -2.29 14.85
N ASN A 63 2.15 -0.99 15.07
CA ASN A 63 2.45 0.02 14.05
C ASN A 63 1.46 -0.03 12.86
N PRO A 64 0.15 0.26 13.06
CA PRO A 64 -0.87 0.10 12.01
C PRO A 64 -0.68 1.02 10.82
N ASP A 65 -0.10 2.20 11.04
CA ASP A 65 0.11 3.25 10.02
C ASP A 65 1.57 3.35 9.57
N ASP A 66 2.40 2.43 10.00
CA ASP A 66 3.84 2.44 9.75
C ASP A 66 4.14 1.88 8.36
N TYR A 67 4.36 2.78 7.40
CA TYR A 67 4.97 2.41 6.13
C TYR A 67 6.43 2.05 6.36
N LEU A 68 6.84 0.91 5.85
CA LEU A 68 8.24 0.51 5.92
C LEU A 68 9.03 1.32 4.87
N LEU A 69 9.80 2.29 5.34
CA LEU A 69 10.71 3.03 4.48
C LEU A 69 11.91 2.15 4.15
N ILE A 70 12.12 1.94 2.87
CA ILE A 70 13.22 1.16 2.32
C ILE A 70 14.05 2.01 1.39
N SER A 71 15.35 1.73 1.33
CA SER A 71 16.27 2.46 0.47
C SER A 71 17.36 1.55 -0.09
N GLY A 72 18.02 2.03 -1.13
CA GLY A 72 19.17 1.38 -1.75
C GLY A 72 19.85 2.30 -2.75
N TYR A 73 21.11 1.98 -3.08
CA TYR A 73 21.82 2.67 -4.17
C TYR A 73 21.61 1.91 -5.47
N GLY A 74 21.23 2.64 -6.52
CA GLY A 74 20.95 2.13 -7.84
C GLY A 74 21.80 2.81 -8.94
N ILE A 75 21.68 2.26 -10.13
CA ILE A 75 22.27 2.80 -11.35
C ILE A 75 21.14 3.12 -12.31
N VAL A 76 21.11 4.34 -12.79
CA VAL A 76 20.26 4.77 -13.91
C VAL A 76 21.13 4.84 -15.16
N ALA A 77 20.65 4.28 -16.24
CA ALA A 77 21.33 4.27 -17.55
C ALA A 77 20.46 4.95 -18.62
N ASN A 78 21.02 5.14 -19.81
CA ASN A 78 20.38 5.79 -20.97
C ASN A 78 20.09 7.28 -20.75
N LEU A 79 21.00 8.01 -20.10
CA LEU A 79 20.81 9.42 -19.76
C LEU A 79 21.27 10.39 -20.87
N HIS A 80 21.80 9.90 -21.99
CA HIS A 80 22.15 10.71 -23.18
C HIS A 80 23.00 11.96 -22.85
N GLY A 81 23.98 11.80 -21.96
CA GLY A 81 24.91 12.88 -21.58
C GLY A 81 24.46 13.72 -20.38
N THR A 82 23.28 13.48 -19.76
CA THR A 82 22.81 14.20 -18.57
C THR A 82 23.15 13.51 -17.26
N GLY A 83 23.75 12.31 -17.30
CA GLY A 83 24.21 11.58 -16.15
C GLY A 83 25.47 12.15 -15.52
N SER A 84 26.18 11.34 -14.73
CA SER A 84 27.36 11.76 -13.98
C SER A 84 28.57 10.90 -14.27
N ALA A 85 29.71 11.55 -14.58
CA ALA A 85 31.02 10.91 -14.62
C ALA A 85 31.69 10.84 -13.25
N ILE A 86 31.13 11.49 -12.22
CA ILE A 86 31.68 11.54 -10.87
C ILE A 86 31.02 10.50 -9.98
N VAL A 87 31.83 9.65 -9.35
CA VAL A 87 31.40 8.72 -8.31
C VAL A 87 31.94 9.19 -6.98
N PRO A 88 31.10 9.57 -6.01
CA PRO A 88 31.53 9.95 -4.67
C PRO A 88 32.40 8.89 -4.02
N ALA A 89 33.53 9.30 -3.42
CA ALA A 89 34.54 8.39 -2.88
C ALA A 89 33.97 7.32 -1.92
N PRO A 90 33.03 7.63 -0.99
CA PRO A 90 32.43 6.65 -0.08
C PRO A 90 31.65 5.55 -0.79
N LEU A 91 31.09 5.85 -1.97
CA LEU A 91 30.22 4.93 -2.71
C LEU A 91 30.98 4.14 -3.79
N ARG A 92 32.19 4.57 -4.17
CA ARG A 92 32.90 4.05 -5.33
C ARG A 92 33.06 2.54 -5.30
N GLN A 93 33.59 2.01 -4.21
CA GLN A 93 33.82 0.55 -4.10
C GLN A 93 32.50 -0.23 -4.12
N LYS A 94 31.48 0.26 -3.41
CA LYS A 94 30.14 -0.35 -3.36
C LYS A 94 29.52 -0.41 -4.75
N MET A 95 29.56 0.70 -5.50
CA MET A 95 28.99 0.78 -6.84
C MET A 95 29.76 -0.06 -7.87
N TYR A 96 31.06 -0.13 -7.78
CA TYR A 96 31.86 -1.01 -8.65
C TYR A 96 31.53 -2.48 -8.39
N ASN A 97 31.38 -2.88 -7.14
CA ASN A 97 30.98 -4.24 -6.79
C ASN A 97 29.54 -4.55 -7.26
N LEU A 98 28.63 -3.60 -7.14
CA LEU A 98 27.27 -3.73 -7.66
C LEU A 98 27.27 -3.93 -9.18
N ALA A 99 27.97 -3.08 -9.93
CA ALA A 99 28.07 -3.19 -11.37
C ALA A 99 28.67 -4.55 -11.82
N ARG A 100 29.71 -5.05 -11.13
CA ARG A 100 30.28 -6.40 -11.41
C ARG A 100 29.25 -7.51 -11.16
N LYS A 101 28.47 -7.44 -10.07
CA LYS A 101 27.39 -8.41 -9.80
C LYS A 101 26.31 -8.41 -10.88
N MET A 102 26.14 -7.29 -11.56
CA MET A 102 25.23 -7.14 -12.72
C MET A 102 25.86 -7.56 -14.06
N GLY A 103 27.10 -8.09 -14.04
CA GLY A 103 27.76 -8.58 -15.24
C GLY A 103 28.55 -7.51 -16.01
N VAL A 104 28.76 -6.33 -15.46
CA VAL A 104 29.53 -5.26 -16.10
C VAL A 104 31.03 -5.60 -16.02
N LYS A 105 31.69 -5.82 -17.17
CA LYS A 105 33.11 -6.17 -17.26
C LYS A 105 34.02 -5.01 -16.82
N SER A 106 33.66 -3.77 -17.15
CA SER A 106 34.44 -2.58 -16.83
C SER A 106 33.60 -1.52 -16.08
N PRO A 107 33.49 -1.59 -14.75
CA PRO A 107 32.74 -0.59 -13.97
C PRO A 107 33.28 0.83 -14.09
N ARG A 108 34.61 0.97 -14.33
CA ARG A 108 35.24 2.29 -14.49
C ARG A 108 34.73 3.01 -15.74
N SER A 109 34.55 2.30 -16.86
CA SER A 109 34.04 2.90 -18.08
C SER A 109 32.52 3.19 -17.97
N LEU A 110 31.78 2.36 -17.25
CA LEU A 110 30.35 2.60 -16.99
C LEU A 110 30.12 3.92 -16.24
N PHE A 111 30.92 4.19 -15.21
CA PHE A 111 30.80 5.40 -14.39
C PHE A 111 31.70 6.54 -14.84
N GLY A 112 32.47 6.38 -15.92
CA GLY A 112 33.35 7.39 -16.46
C GLY A 112 32.73 8.26 -17.57
N ASN A 113 31.46 8.07 -17.86
CA ASN A 113 30.73 8.80 -18.88
C ASN A 113 29.39 9.32 -18.30
N ARG A 114 28.75 10.23 -19.02
CA ARG A 114 27.48 10.84 -18.61
C ARG A 114 26.25 10.05 -19.09
N GLU A 115 26.40 8.82 -19.53
CA GLU A 115 25.28 7.94 -19.92
C GLU A 115 24.63 7.27 -18.71
N THR A 116 25.27 7.34 -17.55
CA THR A 116 24.77 6.75 -16.30
C THR A 116 24.83 7.74 -15.14
N ALA A 117 23.99 7.51 -14.14
CA ALA A 117 24.05 8.20 -12.85
C ALA A 117 23.87 7.23 -11.69
N ILE A 118 24.54 7.52 -10.58
CA ILE A 118 24.30 6.83 -9.31
C ILE A 118 23.15 7.53 -8.61
N VAL A 119 22.20 6.76 -8.14
CA VAL A 119 20.98 7.26 -7.51
C VAL A 119 20.73 6.60 -6.16
N VAL A 120 20.06 7.33 -5.28
CA VAL A 120 19.35 6.78 -4.12
C VAL A 120 17.95 6.41 -4.58
N VAL A 121 17.54 5.20 -4.29
CA VAL A 121 16.20 4.69 -4.59
C VAL A 121 15.49 4.44 -3.27
N GLU A 122 14.34 5.05 -3.10
CA GLU A 122 13.54 4.96 -1.89
C GLU A 122 12.14 4.46 -2.22
N GLY A 123 11.50 3.83 -1.25
CA GLY A 123 10.14 3.35 -1.42
C GLY A 123 9.46 3.11 -0.08
N LEU A 124 8.13 3.11 -0.12
CA LEU A 124 7.29 2.88 1.03
C LEU A 124 6.47 1.61 0.84
N ILE A 125 6.77 0.58 1.64
CA ILE A 125 5.99 -0.67 1.63
C ILE A 125 4.86 -0.54 2.64
N PRO A 126 3.58 -0.64 2.20
CA PRO A 126 2.44 -0.55 3.12
C PRO A 126 2.35 -1.76 4.07
N PRO A 127 1.67 -1.62 5.22
CA PRO A 127 1.38 -2.75 6.10
C PRO A 127 0.65 -3.87 5.36
N GLY A 128 1.04 -5.12 5.62
CA GLY A 128 0.42 -6.30 5.02
C GLY A 128 0.73 -6.54 3.55
N ALA A 129 1.68 -5.81 2.97
CA ALA A 129 2.14 -6.08 1.62
C ALA A 129 2.72 -7.50 1.51
N VAL A 130 2.31 -8.23 0.48
CA VAL A 130 2.76 -9.59 0.22
C VAL A 130 3.85 -9.61 -0.85
N ALA A 131 4.68 -10.65 -0.86
CA ALA A 131 5.65 -10.86 -1.92
C ALA A 131 4.96 -10.84 -3.28
N GLY A 132 5.58 -10.12 -4.24
CA GLY A 132 4.99 -9.87 -5.56
C GLY A 132 4.15 -8.59 -5.66
N SER A 133 3.83 -7.92 -4.56
CA SER A 133 3.16 -6.61 -4.61
C SER A 133 4.08 -5.56 -5.21
N ARG A 134 3.52 -4.69 -6.06
CA ARG A 134 4.23 -3.56 -6.67
C ARG A 134 3.95 -2.27 -5.91
N PHE A 135 4.92 -1.35 -5.93
CA PHE A 135 4.82 -0.01 -5.35
C PHE A 135 5.73 0.95 -6.12
N ASP A 136 5.47 2.25 -5.99
CA ASP A 136 6.24 3.27 -6.67
C ASP A 136 7.56 3.54 -5.93
N LEU A 137 8.57 3.94 -6.69
CA LEU A 137 9.88 4.28 -6.16
C LEU A 137 10.19 5.74 -6.43
N LEU A 138 10.73 6.41 -5.44
CA LEU A 138 11.38 7.70 -5.60
C LEU A 138 12.86 7.47 -5.91
N VAL A 139 13.36 8.13 -6.94
CA VAL A 139 14.74 8.03 -7.40
C VAL A 139 15.36 9.41 -7.36
N SER A 140 16.45 9.57 -6.64
CA SER A 140 17.15 10.86 -6.51
C SER A 140 18.61 10.70 -6.86
N ALA A 141 19.17 11.61 -7.66
CA ALA A 141 20.59 11.63 -7.94
C ALA A 141 21.39 11.81 -6.63
N VAL A 142 22.49 11.08 -6.50
CA VAL A 142 23.33 11.22 -5.30
C VAL A 142 23.95 12.62 -5.26
N PRO A 143 23.92 13.31 -4.10
CA PRO A 143 24.62 14.59 -3.93
C PRO A 143 26.12 14.48 -4.29
N GLN A 144 26.71 15.61 -4.68
CA GLN A 144 28.14 15.69 -5.08
C GLN A 144 28.46 14.92 -6.37
N THR A 145 27.50 14.71 -7.24
CA THR A 145 27.68 14.26 -8.62
C THR A 145 27.42 15.41 -9.59
N ASP A 146 27.86 15.26 -10.83
CA ASP A 146 27.65 16.24 -11.90
C ASP A 146 26.46 15.86 -12.82
N ALA A 147 25.56 15.03 -12.34
CA ALA A 147 24.32 14.73 -13.04
C ALA A 147 23.44 15.98 -13.15
N THR A 148 22.87 16.20 -14.32
CA THR A 148 22.01 17.37 -14.61
C THR A 148 20.54 16.97 -14.75
N SER A 149 20.24 15.74 -15.19
CA SER A 149 18.87 15.24 -15.30
C SER A 149 18.83 13.70 -15.29
N LEU A 150 17.74 13.15 -14.75
CA LEU A 150 17.41 11.73 -14.80
C LEU A 150 16.36 11.41 -15.88
N PHE A 151 15.94 12.42 -16.66
CA PHE A 151 14.90 12.27 -17.67
C PHE A 151 15.25 11.23 -18.74
N GLY A 152 14.27 10.37 -19.08
CA GLY A 152 14.44 9.32 -20.09
C GLY A 152 15.30 8.14 -19.66
N GLY A 153 15.83 8.17 -18.43
CA GLY A 153 16.67 7.09 -17.90
C GLY A 153 15.88 5.83 -17.55
N ILE A 154 16.62 4.75 -17.35
CA ILE A 154 16.11 3.46 -16.92
C ILE A 154 16.85 3.04 -15.65
N LEU A 155 16.12 2.83 -14.56
CA LEU A 155 16.66 2.27 -13.32
C LEU A 155 16.96 0.79 -13.52
N TRP A 156 18.23 0.41 -13.31
CA TRP A 156 18.65 -0.98 -13.27
C TRP A 156 18.15 -1.67 -12.00
N SER A 157 18.16 -3.02 -12.04
CA SER A 157 17.70 -3.82 -10.89
C SER A 157 18.46 -3.45 -9.62
N THR A 158 17.76 -2.83 -8.67
CA THR A 158 18.31 -2.31 -7.43
C THR A 158 17.72 -3.07 -6.26
N GLN A 159 18.57 -3.51 -5.34
CA GLN A 159 18.15 -4.14 -4.09
C GLN A 159 17.82 -3.07 -3.06
N LEU A 160 16.66 -3.22 -2.38
CA LEU A 160 16.15 -2.29 -1.40
C LEU A 160 16.06 -2.96 -0.03
N SER A 161 16.65 -2.32 0.97
CA SER A 161 16.67 -2.76 2.37
C SER A 161 16.01 -1.73 3.27
N VAL A 162 15.69 -2.11 4.50
CA VAL A 162 15.10 -1.17 5.48
C VAL A 162 16.07 -0.03 5.75
N LEU A 163 15.56 1.20 5.77
CA LEU A 163 16.38 2.39 6.02
C LEU A 163 17.07 2.29 7.39
N GLY A 164 18.36 2.65 7.44
CA GLY A 164 19.18 2.53 8.65
C GLY A 164 19.90 1.19 8.81
N THR A 165 19.62 0.21 7.93
CA THR A 165 20.29 -1.10 7.92
C THR A 165 21.17 -1.29 6.68
N ALA A 166 21.25 -0.26 5.83
CA ALA A 166 21.89 -0.32 4.51
C ALA A 166 23.43 -0.57 4.54
N ASP A 167 24.07 -0.40 5.69
CA ASP A 167 25.51 -0.58 5.85
C ASP A 167 25.92 -2.00 6.24
N SER A 168 25.00 -2.86 6.65
CA SER A 168 25.29 -4.26 6.92
C SER A 168 25.25 -5.07 5.62
N LEU A 169 26.39 -5.62 5.23
CA LEU A 169 26.58 -6.44 4.02
C LEU A 169 25.75 -7.73 3.98
N ASP A 170 25.11 -8.09 5.08
CA ASP A 170 24.41 -9.38 5.27
C ASP A 170 22.87 -9.30 5.25
N MET A 171 22.28 -8.13 4.99
CA MET A 171 20.82 -8.02 5.00
C MET A 171 20.19 -8.48 3.69
N THR A 172 19.35 -9.49 3.79
CA THR A 172 18.50 -9.93 2.69
C THR A 172 17.58 -8.79 2.25
N PRO A 173 17.63 -8.39 0.97
CA PRO A 173 16.79 -7.29 0.49
C PRO A 173 15.30 -7.64 0.68
N VAL A 174 14.53 -6.68 1.15
CA VAL A 174 13.08 -6.82 1.36
C VAL A 174 12.28 -6.55 0.09
N ALA A 175 12.88 -5.80 -0.85
CA ALA A 175 12.31 -5.51 -2.16
C ALA A 175 13.39 -5.31 -3.22
N THR A 176 12.97 -5.28 -4.47
CA THR A 176 13.82 -4.88 -5.62
C THR A 176 13.10 -3.80 -6.40
N GLY A 177 13.88 -2.91 -7.02
CA GLY A 177 13.36 -1.82 -7.86
C GLY A 177 13.96 -1.83 -9.25
N ARG A 178 13.17 -1.57 -10.29
CA ARG A 178 13.62 -1.39 -11.68
C ARG A 178 12.55 -0.74 -12.52
N GLY A 179 12.94 -0.08 -13.61
CA GLY A 179 11.96 0.39 -14.61
C GLY A 179 12.32 1.75 -15.19
N PRO A 180 11.52 2.23 -16.14
CA PRO A 180 11.70 3.54 -16.74
C PRO A 180 11.44 4.64 -15.70
N ILE A 181 12.20 5.71 -15.82
CA ILE A 181 12.14 6.87 -14.93
C ILE A 181 11.23 7.93 -15.52
N TYR A 182 10.36 8.47 -14.68
CA TYR A 182 9.46 9.57 -15.01
C TYR A 182 9.81 10.79 -14.18
N VAL A 183 10.20 11.87 -14.85
CA VAL A 183 10.38 13.19 -14.26
C VAL A 183 9.10 13.98 -14.54
N ASN A 184 8.62 14.78 -13.58
CA ASN A 184 7.44 15.60 -13.76
C ASN A 184 7.70 16.70 -14.82
N PRO A 185 7.03 16.71 -15.97
CA PRO A 185 7.28 17.70 -17.01
C PRO A 185 6.58 19.04 -16.76
N PHE A 186 5.77 19.15 -15.70
CA PHE A 186 4.93 20.33 -15.42
C PHE A 186 5.43 21.18 -14.25
N GLU A 187 6.66 20.96 -13.81
CA GLU A 187 7.28 21.78 -12.77
C GLU A 187 7.80 23.10 -13.37
N ASP A 188 7.69 24.22 -12.59
CA ASP A 188 8.22 25.52 -12.97
C ASP A 188 9.74 25.48 -13.19
N GLU A 189 10.29 26.36 -14.05
CA GLU A 189 11.71 26.34 -14.46
C GLU A 189 12.71 26.29 -13.31
N ILE A 190 12.44 26.94 -12.16
CA ILE A 190 13.30 26.92 -10.98
C ILE A 190 13.22 25.58 -10.25
N THR A 191 12.06 24.94 -10.26
CA THR A 191 11.80 23.62 -9.71
C THR A 191 12.27 22.54 -10.67
N GLN A 192 12.25 22.79 -12.00
CA GLN A 192 12.73 21.85 -13.03
C GLN A 192 14.22 21.50 -12.85
N LEU A 193 15.08 22.46 -12.50
CA LEU A 193 16.50 22.19 -12.25
C LEU A 193 16.74 21.27 -11.05
N LYS A 194 15.91 21.39 -10.01
CA LYS A 194 15.93 20.48 -8.84
C LYS A 194 15.09 19.23 -9.10
N GLY A 195 13.98 19.36 -9.78
CA GLY A 195 13.07 18.27 -10.15
C GLY A 195 13.69 17.31 -11.15
N ALA A 196 14.57 17.75 -12.05
CA ALA A 196 15.27 16.89 -12.99
C ALA A 196 16.20 15.84 -12.34
N LEU A 197 16.63 16.10 -11.08
CA LEU A 197 17.46 15.18 -10.29
C LEU A 197 16.63 14.26 -9.37
N GLN A 198 15.33 14.46 -9.31
CA GLN A 198 14.36 13.60 -8.62
C GLN A 198 13.34 13.08 -9.62
N ALA A 199 12.97 11.83 -9.48
CA ALA A 199 12.11 11.17 -10.43
C ALA A 199 11.37 10.00 -9.77
N VAL A 200 10.37 9.46 -10.44
CA VAL A 200 9.54 8.35 -9.95
C VAL A 200 9.66 7.18 -10.93
N VAL A 201 9.73 5.96 -10.39
CA VAL A 201 9.53 4.73 -11.16
C VAL A 201 8.19 4.13 -10.76
N ILE A 202 7.20 4.32 -11.61
CA ILE A 202 5.81 3.90 -11.33
C ILE A 202 5.73 2.37 -11.35
N GLY A 203 5.27 1.79 -10.23
CA GLY A 203 5.16 0.34 -10.06
C GLY A 203 6.49 -0.41 -10.18
N GLY A 204 7.64 0.31 -10.11
CA GLY A 204 8.97 -0.27 -10.29
C GLY A 204 9.48 -1.09 -9.11
N GLY A 205 8.94 -0.87 -7.92
CA GLY A 205 9.24 -1.63 -6.73
C GLY A 205 8.50 -2.97 -6.69
N LEU A 206 9.20 -4.03 -6.33
CA LEU A 206 8.64 -5.38 -6.15
C LEU A 206 9.00 -5.92 -4.77
N VAL A 207 8.01 -6.17 -3.95
CA VAL A 207 8.17 -6.75 -2.60
C VAL A 207 8.67 -8.18 -2.73
N LYS A 208 9.73 -8.54 -1.99
CA LYS A 208 10.33 -9.89 -1.97
C LYS A 208 9.91 -10.72 -0.75
N LYS A 209 9.64 -10.07 0.36
CA LYS A 209 9.21 -10.73 1.60
C LYS A 209 7.86 -10.17 2.06
N ASN A 210 6.97 -11.04 2.49
CA ASN A 210 5.72 -10.63 3.11
C ASN A 210 6.02 -9.70 4.29
N ARG A 211 5.30 -8.59 4.36
CA ARG A 211 5.32 -7.74 5.53
C ARG A 211 4.30 -8.28 6.53
N GLU A 212 4.80 -8.96 7.55
CA GLU A 212 3.98 -9.50 8.62
C GLU A 212 3.31 -8.37 9.40
N ILE A 213 2.08 -8.59 9.79
CA ILE A 213 1.31 -7.71 10.69
C ILE A 213 1.11 -8.46 11.99
N GLU A 214 1.25 -7.77 13.10
CA GLU A 214 1.05 -8.35 14.41
C GLU A 214 -0.04 -7.62 15.19
N LEU A 215 -0.90 -8.39 15.84
CA LEU A 215 -1.78 -7.94 16.90
C LEU A 215 -1.10 -8.19 18.24
N LEU A 216 -1.02 -7.14 19.04
CA LEU A 216 -0.50 -7.22 20.42
C LEU A 216 -1.67 -7.16 21.40
N MET A 217 -1.75 -8.14 22.27
CA MET A 217 -2.76 -8.19 23.34
C MET A 217 -2.53 -7.08 24.36
N ILE A 218 -3.60 -6.42 24.78
CA ILE A 218 -3.58 -5.44 25.88
C ILE A 218 -3.24 -6.16 27.20
N GLN A 219 -3.83 -7.34 27.40
CA GLN A 219 -3.54 -8.20 28.53
C GLN A 219 -3.08 -9.56 28.05
N PRO A 220 -1.90 -10.07 28.48
CA PRO A 220 -1.41 -11.38 28.12
C PRO A 220 -2.40 -12.47 28.52
N ASN A 221 -2.85 -13.30 27.58
CA ASN A 221 -3.74 -14.41 27.85
C ASN A 221 -3.77 -15.38 26.66
N TRP A 222 -3.19 -16.56 26.80
CA TRP A 222 -3.11 -17.55 25.72
C TRP A 222 -4.48 -18.00 25.20
N GLN A 223 -5.44 -18.23 26.10
CA GLN A 223 -6.79 -18.66 25.68
C GLN A 223 -7.47 -17.61 24.82
N ARG A 224 -7.33 -16.32 25.19
CA ARG A 224 -7.88 -15.21 24.37
C ARG A 224 -7.17 -15.07 23.04
N VAL A 225 -5.84 -15.21 23.01
CA VAL A 225 -5.05 -15.18 21.77
C VAL A 225 -5.54 -16.27 20.81
N SER A 226 -5.67 -17.52 21.30
CA SER A 226 -6.20 -18.62 20.48
C SER A 226 -7.63 -18.37 20.02
N ALA A 227 -8.52 -17.93 20.91
CA ALA A 227 -9.91 -17.64 20.54
C ALA A 227 -10.04 -16.53 19.48
N ILE A 228 -9.21 -15.47 19.56
CA ILE A 228 -9.15 -14.42 18.55
C ILE A 228 -8.62 -14.97 17.23
N ALA A 229 -7.53 -15.74 17.24
CA ALA A 229 -6.95 -16.32 16.04
C ALA A 229 -7.94 -17.25 15.33
N ASP A 230 -8.61 -18.14 16.09
CA ASP A 230 -9.62 -19.03 15.56
C ASP A 230 -10.81 -18.29 14.96
N ARG A 231 -11.29 -17.21 15.63
CA ARG A 231 -12.41 -16.43 15.12
C ARG A 231 -12.05 -15.66 13.86
N ILE A 232 -10.82 -15.16 13.76
CA ILE A 232 -10.31 -14.52 12.53
C ILE A 232 -10.24 -15.55 11.41
N ASN A 233 -9.73 -16.74 11.67
CA ASN A 233 -9.61 -17.81 10.66
C ASN A 233 -10.98 -18.30 10.18
N GLU A 234 -11.96 -18.44 11.07
CA GLU A 234 -13.34 -18.78 10.70
C GLU A 234 -13.97 -17.72 9.79
N ARG A 235 -13.73 -16.45 10.08
CA ARG A 235 -14.40 -15.36 9.34
C ARG A 235 -13.67 -14.96 8.05
N PHE A 236 -12.36 -15.06 8.05
CA PHE A 236 -11.48 -14.64 6.96
C PHE A 236 -10.62 -15.82 6.49
N GLU A 237 -11.25 -16.88 6.01
CA GLU A 237 -10.55 -18.06 5.51
C GLU A 237 -9.50 -17.71 4.46
N HIS A 238 -8.36 -18.38 4.55
CA HIS A 238 -7.34 -18.32 3.52
C HIS A 238 -7.71 -19.28 2.38
N GLU A 239 -7.67 -18.83 1.13
CA GLU A 239 -8.15 -19.56 -0.06
C GLU A 239 -7.36 -20.85 -0.38
N ASN A 240 -6.26 -21.11 0.32
CA ASN A 240 -5.49 -22.35 0.19
C ASN A 240 -5.75 -23.24 1.41
N SER A 241 -6.36 -24.38 1.17
CA SER A 241 -6.69 -25.40 2.19
C SER A 241 -5.48 -26.12 2.83
N SER A 242 -4.24 -25.72 2.56
CA SER A 242 -3.10 -26.25 3.28
C SER A 242 -2.93 -25.50 4.60
N TYR A 243 -2.83 -26.24 5.69
CA TYR A 243 -2.66 -25.79 7.08
C TYR A 243 -1.55 -24.75 7.35
N VAL A 244 -0.74 -24.42 6.35
CA VAL A 244 0.41 -23.52 6.46
C VAL A 244 0.03 -22.04 6.33
N PHE A 245 -1.19 -21.69 5.93
CA PHE A 245 -1.57 -20.32 5.58
C PHE A 245 -2.84 -19.82 6.28
N ASN A 246 -2.91 -19.97 7.59
CA ASN A 246 -3.96 -19.33 8.37
C ASN A 246 -3.86 -17.81 8.28
N THR A 247 -5.01 -17.12 8.23
CA THR A 247 -5.09 -15.66 8.28
C THR A 247 -4.56 -15.12 9.60
N ALA A 248 -4.76 -15.85 10.70
CA ALA A 248 -4.23 -15.51 12.02
C ALA A 248 -3.52 -16.71 12.63
N ILE A 249 -2.36 -16.46 13.21
CA ILE A 249 -1.51 -17.47 13.89
C ILE A 249 -1.19 -16.97 15.29
N ALA A 250 -1.61 -17.71 16.32
CA ALA A 250 -1.23 -17.46 17.71
C ALA A 250 0.27 -17.77 17.89
N VAL A 251 1.06 -16.78 18.27
CA VAL A 251 2.51 -16.93 18.44
C VAL A 251 2.92 -17.00 19.91
N SER A 252 2.28 -16.19 20.75
CA SER A 252 2.52 -16.14 22.19
C SER A 252 1.25 -15.71 22.93
N ASP A 253 1.30 -15.64 24.24
CA ASP A 253 0.23 -15.10 25.10
C ASP A 253 -0.10 -13.63 24.84
N THR A 254 0.75 -12.95 24.06
CA THR A 254 0.64 -11.50 23.75
C THR A 254 0.55 -11.19 22.26
N THR A 255 0.83 -12.15 21.37
CA THR A 255 1.04 -11.83 19.95
C THR A 255 0.31 -12.78 19.02
N ILE A 256 -0.44 -12.22 18.07
CA ILE A 256 -1.03 -12.91 16.94
C ILE A 256 -0.42 -12.35 15.66
N LYS A 257 0.14 -13.20 14.81
CA LYS A 257 0.56 -12.83 13.46
C LYS A 257 -0.61 -12.91 12.49
N LEU A 258 -0.70 -11.94 11.58
CA LEU A 258 -1.72 -11.87 10.55
C LEU A 258 -1.10 -12.02 9.17
N ASN A 259 -1.71 -12.88 8.36
CA ASN A 259 -1.43 -13.05 6.94
C ASN A 259 -2.59 -12.48 6.12
N THR A 260 -2.29 -11.84 4.98
CA THR A 260 -3.31 -11.24 4.13
C THR A 260 -3.82 -12.25 3.10
N PRO A 261 -5.10 -12.70 3.14
CA PRO A 261 -5.70 -13.54 2.11
C PRO A 261 -5.70 -12.87 0.74
N LYS A 262 -5.73 -13.67 -0.34
CA LYS A 262 -5.64 -13.16 -1.73
C LYS A 262 -6.67 -12.06 -2.02
N ARG A 263 -7.92 -12.26 -1.61
CA ARG A 263 -9.01 -11.30 -1.83
C ARG A 263 -8.78 -9.92 -1.22
N TYR A 264 -7.90 -9.81 -0.21
CA TYR A 264 -7.60 -8.55 0.47
C TYR A 264 -6.22 -7.97 0.11
N ARG A 265 -5.47 -8.59 -0.82
CA ARG A 265 -4.12 -8.11 -1.20
C ARG A 265 -4.13 -6.70 -1.79
N ALA A 266 -5.18 -6.33 -2.49
CA ALA A 266 -5.36 -4.98 -3.02
C ALA A 266 -5.70 -3.94 -1.93
N SER A 267 -6.24 -4.37 -0.78
CA SER A 267 -6.68 -3.50 0.31
C SER A 267 -6.41 -4.09 1.70
N PRO A 268 -5.15 -4.32 2.08
CA PRO A 268 -4.81 -4.93 3.37
C PRO A 268 -5.33 -4.13 4.57
N ARG A 269 -5.33 -2.80 4.47
CA ARG A 269 -5.86 -1.92 5.52
C ARG A 269 -7.35 -2.16 5.80
N TYR A 270 -8.11 -2.50 4.77
CA TYR A 270 -9.52 -2.81 4.93
C TYR A 270 -9.72 -4.11 5.71
N LEU A 271 -8.94 -5.17 5.40
CA LEU A 271 -8.93 -6.39 6.21
C LEU A 271 -8.62 -6.10 7.67
N LEU A 272 -7.60 -5.28 7.94
CA LEU A 272 -7.23 -4.92 9.31
C LEU A 272 -8.33 -4.15 10.04
N ALA A 273 -9.05 -3.28 9.33
CA ALA A 273 -10.22 -2.61 9.87
C ALA A 273 -11.32 -3.62 10.23
N LEU A 274 -11.62 -4.58 9.38
CA LEU A 274 -12.59 -5.64 9.66
C LEU A 274 -12.16 -6.51 10.85
N ILE A 275 -10.90 -6.96 10.89
CA ILE A 275 -10.37 -7.77 12.00
C ILE A 275 -10.49 -7.01 13.33
N ARG A 276 -10.17 -5.73 13.36
CA ARG A 276 -10.30 -4.92 14.58
C ARG A 276 -11.74 -4.84 15.08
N HIS A 277 -12.72 -4.81 14.17
CA HIS A 277 -14.14 -4.71 14.50
C HIS A 277 -14.84 -6.07 14.68
N LEU A 278 -14.11 -7.18 14.50
CA LEU A 278 -14.63 -8.53 14.67
C LEU A 278 -14.86 -8.84 16.16
N PHE A 279 -16.06 -9.32 16.49
CA PHE A 279 -16.41 -9.80 17.82
C PHE A 279 -16.01 -11.26 17.99
N ILE A 280 -15.51 -11.62 19.16
CA ILE A 280 -15.04 -12.98 19.47
C ILE A 280 -16.11 -13.88 20.06
N GLY A 281 -17.26 -13.33 20.44
CA GLY A 281 -18.38 -14.11 20.97
C GLY A 281 -18.86 -15.17 19.98
N ARG A 282 -19.32 -16.28 20.51
CA ARG A 282 -19.85 -17.44 19.79
C ARG A 282 -21.14 -17.90 20.42
N GLY A 283 -21.97 -18.58 19.66
CA GLY A 283 -23.24 -19.14 20.10
C GLY A 283 -24.33 -19.00 19.03
N ALA A 284 -25.36 -19.80 19.14
CA ALA A 284 -26.51 -19.71 18.24
C ALA A 284 -27.16 -18.32 18.39
N GLY A 285 -27.28 -17.59 17.26
CA GLY A 285 -27.89 -16.25 17.24
C GLY A 285 -26.98 -15.11 17.68
N TYR A 286 -25.75 -15.36 18.13
CA TYR A 286 -24.86 -14.31 18.63
C TYR A 286 -24.68 -13.17 17.64
N GLU A 287 -24.41 -13.46 16.36
CA GLU A 287 -24.21 -12.45 15.33
C GLU A 287 -25.44 -11.58 15.11
N TYR A 288 -26.63 -12.17 15.18
CA TYR A 288 -27.90 -11.46 15.08
C TYR A 288 -28.11 -10.53 16.28
N ASP A 289 -27.99 -11.06 17.50
CA ASP A 289 -28.20 -10.26 18.73
C ASP A 289 -27.20 -9.12 18.83
N LYS A 290 -25.94 -9.40 18.49
CA LYS A 290 -24.90 -8.38 18.49
C LYS A 290 -25.13 -7.31 17.42
N ALA A 291 -25.57 -7.71 16.22
CA ALA A 291 -25.90 -6.77 15.14
C ALA A 291 -27.06 -5.86 15.54
N ARG A 292 -28.09 -6.37 16.23
CA ARG A 292 -29.20 -5.59 16.76
C ARG A 292 -28.71 -4.56 17.79
N GLN A 293 -27.91 -4.99 18.79
CA GLN A 293 -27.32 -4.09 19.78
C GLN A 293 -26.50 -2.96 19.15
N LEU A 294 -25.73 -3.29 18.09
CA LEU A 294 -24.95 -2.31 17.34
C LEU A 294 -25.87 -1.30 16.63
N GLY A 295 -26.99 -1.76 16.09
CA GLY A 295 -27.97 -0.89 15.44
C GLY A 295 -28.63 0.06 16.42
N GLU A 296 -29.06 -0.43 17.58
CA GLU A 296 -29.60 0.39 18.67
C GLU A 296 -28.58 1.46 19.10
N SER A 297 -27.29 1.06 19.28
CA SER A 297 -26.21 2.01 19.61
C SER A 297 -25.94 3.01 18.50
N LEU A 298 -26.13 2.63 17.23
CA LEU A 298 -25.95 3.53 16.08
C LEU A 298 -27.06 4.59 16.02
N VAL A 299 -28.30 4.21 16.33
CA VAL A 299 -29.43 5.18 16.41
C VAL A 299 -29.20 6.22 17.51
N GLU A 300 -28.65 5.79 18.65
CA GLU A 300 -28.32 6.71 19.75
C GLU A 300 -27.09 7.58 19.44
N GLN A 301 -26.11 7.02 18.69
CA GLN A 301 -24.80 7.64 18.44
C GLN A 301 -24.40 7.56 16.96
N PRO A 302 -25.05 8.32 16.05
CA PRO A 302 -24.81 8.25 14.59
C PRO A 302 -23.36 8.58 14.17
N GLN A 303 -22.61 9.32 15.01
CA GLN A 303 -21.19 9.63 14.75
C GLN A 303 -20.30 8.38 14.67
N HIS A 304 -20.75 7.23 15.17
CA HIS A 304 -20.02 5.97 15.11
C HIS A 304 -20.39 5.08 13.92
N ALA A 305 -21.10 5.61 12.92
CA ALA A 305 -21.60 4.86 11.76
C ALA A 305 -20.52 4.03 11.05
N ALA A 306 -19.32 4.60 10.87
CA ALA A 306 -18.21 3.87 10.23
C ALA A 306 -17.76 2.63 11.03
N SER A 307 -17.72 2.72 12.36
CA SER A 307 -17.34 1.59 13.22
C SER A 307 -18.42 0.51 13.26
N VAL A 308 -19.69 0.92 13.32
CA VAL A 308 -20.81 -0.03 13.33
C VAL A 308 -20.93 -0.74 11.98
N MET A 309 -20.78 -0.01 10.87
CA MET A 309 -20.77 -0.60 9.52
C MET A 309 -19.70 -1.69 9.39
N LEU A 310 -18.47 -1.39 9.82
CA LEU A 310 -17.37 -2.37 9.80
C LEU A 310 -17.63 -3.57 10.72
N ALA A 311 -18.22 -3.32 11.88
CA ALA A 311 -18.58 -4.38 12.82
C ALA A 311 -19.68 -5.30 12.26
N TRP A 312 -20.72 -4.75 11.64
CA TRP A 312 -21.76 -5.51 10.95
C TRP A 312 -21.18 -6.37 9.82
N GLU A 313 -20.31 -5.80 8.99
CA GLU A 313 -19.63 -6.56 7.94
C GLU A 313 -18.73 -7.66 8.53
N ALA A 314 -17.99 -7.37 9.61
CA ALA A 314 -17.15 -8.34 10.29
C ALA A 314 -17.95 -9.49 10.92
N LEU A 315 -19.13 -9.26 11.47
CA LEU A 315 -20.02 -10.29 11.99
C LEU A 315 -20.44 -11.29 10.88
N GLY A 316 -20.61 -10.83 9.64
CA GLY A 316 -20.93 -11.69 8.51
C GLY A 316 -22.42 -11.83 8.22
N ARG A 317 -22.75 -12.77 7.33
CA ARG A 317 -24.11 -12.87 6.78
C ARG A 317 -25.19 -13.24 7.80
N ASN A 318 -24.82 -13.88 8.90
CA ASN A 318 -25.76 -14.20 9.99
C ASN A 318 -26.31 -12.96 10.68
N ALA A 319 -25.62 -11.80 10.57
CA ALA A 319 -26.09 -10.52 11.08
C ALA A 319 -27.14 -9.83 10.16
N LEU A 320 -27.28 -10.26 8.90
CA LEU A 320 -28.15 -9.61 7.92
C LEU A 320 -29.61 -9.43 8.37
N PRO A 321 -30.27 -10.41 9.01
CA PRO A 321 -31.66 -10.21 9.43
C PRO A 321 -31.84 -8.97 10.33
N ALA A 322 -30.92 -8.72 11.27
CA ALA A 322 -30.96 -7.54 12.14
C ALA A 322 -30.56 -6.24 11.40
N ILE A 323 -29.62 -6.31 10.45
CA ILE A 323 -29.17 -5.13 9.69
C ILE A 323 -30.28 -4.62 8.76
N ARG A 324 -31.08 -5.50 8.20
CA ARG A 324 -32.19 -5.18 7.26
C ARG A 324 -33.23 -4.23 7.85
N ASP A 325 -33.46 -4.30 9.15
CA ASP A 325 -34.41 -3.42 9.83
C ASP A 325 -34.02 -1.92 9.72
N TYR A 326 -32.74 -1.65 9.43
CA TYR A 326 -32.20 -0.28 9.28
C TYR A 326 -32.08 0.19 7.82
N TYR A 327 -32.41 -0.62 6.80
CA TYR A 327 -32.29 -0.23 5.38
C TYR A 327 -33.22 0.93 5.00
N THR A 328 -34.35 1.07 5.68
CA THR A 328 -35.33 2.14 5.46
C THR A 328 -35.41 3.11 6.63
N HIS A 329 -34.41 3.13 7.51
CA HIS A 329 -34.42 4.00 8.69
C HIS A 329 -34.51 5.47 8.29
N ALA A 330 -35.23 6.26 9.11
CA ALA A 330 -35.47 7.69 8.85
C ALA A 330 -34.18 8.50 8.81
N ASP A 331 -33.27 8.25 9.77
CA ASP A 331 -31.96 8.88 9.78
C ASP A 331 -31.09 8.37 8.60
N PRO A 332 -30.64 9.28 7.69
CA PRO A 332 -29.87 8.89 6.53
C PRO A 332 -28.51 8.30 6.88
N VAL A 333 -27.87 8.69 8.00
CA VAL A 333 -26.57 8.15 8.43
C VAL A 333 -26.73 6.68 8.83
N VAL A 334 -27.74 6.36 9.61
CA VAL A 334 -28.06 4.99 10.02
C VAL A 334 -28.42 4.14 8.80
N ARG A 335 -29.31 4.65 7.94
CA ARG A 335 -29.73 3.97 6.70
C ARG A 335 -28.55 3.67 5.79
N MET A 336 -27.66 4.64 5.55
CA MET A 336 -26.50 4.46 4.66
C MET A 336 -25.48 3.47 5.23
N ALA A 337 -25.23 3.48 6.54
CA ALA A 337 -24.36 2.52 7.19
C ALA A 337 -24.88 1.08 7.05
N ALA A 338 -26.19 0.88 7.24
CA ALA A 338 -26.83 -0.42 7.10
C ALA A 338 -26.78 -0.93 5.64
N LEU A 339 -27.11 -0.07 4.68
CA LEU A 339 -27.03 -0.40 3.26
C LEU A 339 -25.61 -0.76 2.82
N GLN A 340 -24.60 -0.02 3.30
CA GLN A 340 -23.20 -0.32 3.02
C GLN A 340 -22.77 -1.70 3.56
N ALA A 341 -23.10 -1.99 4.83
CA ALA A 341 -22.82 -3.28 5.42
C ALA A 341 -23.54 -4.42 4.67
N GLY A 342 -24.81 -4.24 4.34
CA GLY A 342 -25.60 -5.22 3.61
C GLY A 342 -25.04 -5.50 2.21
N ALA A 343 -24.69 -4.49 1.46
CA ALA A 343 -24.11 -4.64 0.14
C ALA A 343 -22.75 -5.38 0.18
N LYS A 344 -21.90 -5.04 1.16
CA LYS A 344 -20.62 -5.73 1.41
C LYS A 344 -20.81 -7.21 1.77
N LEU A 345 -21.92 -7.55 2.40
CA LEU A 345 -22.33 -8.92 2.70
C LEU A 345 -23.09 -9.59 1.54
N ALA A 346 -23.18 -8.92 0.39
CA ALA A 346 -23.91 -9.37 -0.81
C ALA A 346 -25.40 -9.64 -0.55
N ASP A 347 -26.07 -8.73 0.18
CA ASP A 347 -27.52 -8.77 0.35
C ASP A 347 -28.21 -8.00 -0.77
N GLU A 348 -28.80 -8.73 -1.73
CA GLU A 348 -29.52 -8.17 -2.88
C GLU A 348 -30.71 -7.25 -2.51
N ARG A 349 -31.24 -7.36 -1.29
CA ARG A 349 -32.31 -6.48 -0.81
C ARG A 349 -31.88 -5.02 -0.73
N THR A 350 -30.59 -4.75 -0.60
CA THR A 350 -30.06 -3.38 -0.63
C THR A 350 -30.28 -2.70 -1.96
N THR A 351 -30.38 -3.45 -3.08
CA THR A 351 -30.54 -2.90 -4.44
C THR A 351 -31.80 -2.08 -4.57
N SER A 352 -32.93 -2.57 -4.09
CA SER A 352 -34.21 -1.87 -4.24
C SER A 352 -34.25 -0.52 -3.54
N VAL A 353 -33.59 -0.42 -2.38
CA VAL A 353 -33.46 0.85 -1.65
C VAL A 353 -32.41 1.76 -2.30
N ALA A 354 -31.26 1.20 -2.73
CA ALA A 354 -30.20 1.95 -3.40
C ALA A 354 -30.72 2.63 -4.67
N VAL A 355 -31.55 1.93 -5.47
CA VAL A 355 -32.14 2.49 -6.69
C VAL A 355 -33.01 3.73 -6.42
N GLN A 356 -33.71 3.78 -5.30
CA GLN A 356 -34.51 4.96 -4.92
C GLN A 356 -33.67 6.19 -4.55
N LEU A 357 -32.39 5.98 -4.20
CA LEU A 357 -31.46 7.03 -3.77
C LEU A 357 -30.53 7.51 -4.90
N VAL A 358 -30.71 7.02 -6.12
CA VAL A 358 -29.85 7.37 -7.29
C VAL A 358 -29.97 8.84 -7.65
N GLU A 359 -31.17 9.42 -7.51
CA GLU A 359 -31.48 10.82 -7.83
C GLU A 359 -31.44 11.72 -6.59
N ASP A 360 -30.85 11.26 -5.49
CA ASP A 360 -30.73 12.08 -4.28
C ASP A 360 -29.96 13.38 -4.57
N LYS A 361 -30.38 14.48 -3.96
CA LYS A 361 -29.74 15.79 -4.13
C LYS A 361 -28.30 15.81 -3.60
N ASP A 362 -28.02 15.03 -2.56
CA ASP A 362 -26.68 14.93 -1.98
C ASP A 362 -25.79 14.04 -2.85
N THR A 363 -24.75 14.63 -3.41
CA THR A 363 -23.72 13.95 -4.20
C THR A 363 -23.06 12.78 -3.44
N LYS A 364 -22.90 12.91 -2.11
CA LYS A 364 -22.31 11.85 -1.29
C LYS A 364 -23.22 10.63 -1.22
N VAL A 365 -24.52 10.83 -1.17
CA VAL A 365 -25.51 9.73 -1.23
C VAL A 365 -25.39 9.02 -2.57
N ARG A 366 -25.40 9.74 -3.70
CA ARG A 366 -25.26 9.16 -5.03
C ARG A 366 -23.93 8.41 -5.21
N GLN A 367 -22.81 8.95 -4.73
CA GLN A 367 -21.51 8.25 -4.71
C GLN A 367 -21.58 6.95 -3.91
N THR A 368 -22.22 7.00 -2.74
CA THR A 368 -22.36 5.82 -1.89
C THR A 368 -23.21 4.77 -2.58
N VAL A 369 -24.33 5.15 -3.19
CA VAL A 369 -25.17 4.26 -3.98
C VAL A 369 -24.39 3.59 -5.11
N ALA A 370 -23.63 4.38 -5.88
CA ALA A 370 -22.77 3.82 -6.93
C ALA A 370 -21.76 2.79 -6.36
N THR A 371 -21.17 3.07 -5.20
CA THR A 371 -20.26 2.15 -4.51
C THR A 371 -20.97 0.86 -4.08
N LEU A 372 -22.15 0.96 -3.48
CA LEU A 372 -22.96 -0.16 -2.99
C LEU A 372 -23.28 -1.14 -4.13
N LEU A 373 -23.78 -0.61 -5.25
CA LEU A 373 -24.16 -1.41 -6.40
C LEU A 373 -22.97 -2.21 -6.97
N GLY A 374 -21.76 -1.70 -6.86
CA GLY A 374 -20.54 -2.41 -7.24
C GLY A 374 -20.16 -3.61 -6.35
N TYR A 375 -20.82 -3.83 -5.22
CA TYR A 375 -20.66 -5.02 -4.38
C TYR A 375 -21.76 -6.07 -4.60
N LEU A 376 -22.68 -5.82 -5.52
CA LEU A 376 -23.84 -6.66 -5.83
C LEU A 376 -23.78 -7.22 -7.26
N PRO A 377 -22.83 -8.09 -7.58
CA PRO A 377 -22.58 -8.54 -8.96
C PRO A 377 -23.74 -9.33 -9.57
N ARG A 378 -24.64 -9.86 -8.75
CA ARG A 378 -25.82 -10.63 -9.19
C ARG A 378 -27.08 -9.80 -9.36
N SER A 379 -27.02 -8.52 -9.02
CA SER A 379 -28.16 -7.63 -9.17
C SER A 379 -28.47 -7.36 -10.64
N LEU A 380 -29.70 -7.54 -11.04
CA LEU A 380 -30.15 -7.25 -12.42
C LEU A 380 -30.34 -5.74 -12.68
N LEU A 381 -30.62 -4.98 -11.62
CA LEU A 381 -30.87 -3.52 -11.71
C LEU A 381 -29.60 -2.71 -11.50
N GLY A 382 -28.65 -3.22 -10.71
CA GLY A 382 -27.43 -2.52 -10.36
C GLY A 382 -26.65 -1.98 -11.56
N PRO A 383 -26.30 -2.82 -12.56
CA PRO A 383 -25.59 -2.36 -13.74
C PRO A 383 -26.34 -1.27 -14.54
N LYS A 384 -27.65 -1.40 -14.69
CA LYS A 384 -28.48 -0.39 -15.39
C LYS A 384 -28.39 0.98 -14.70
N VAL A 385 -28.53 0.98 -13.38
CA VAL A 385 -28.45 2.21 -12.58
C VAL A 385 -27.03 2.78 -12.60
N LEU A 386 -26.01 1.95 -12.52
CA LEU A 386 -24.62 2.41 -12.62
C LEU A 386 -24.34 3.06 -13.98
N ASN A 387 -24.88 2.50 -15.07
CA ASN A 387 -24.78 3.10 -16.42
C ASN A 387 -25.45 4.48 -16.49
N THR A 388 -26.60 4.69 -15.82
CA THR A 388 -27.21 6.03 -15.72
C THR A 388 -26.28 7.00 -14.99
N LEU A 389 -25.64 6.56 -13.91
CA LEU A 389 -24.71 7.38 -13.12
C LEU A 389 -23.40 7.70 -13.86
N LEU A 390 -23.07 7.05 -14.98
CA LEU A 390 -21.96 7.46 -15.85
C LEU A 390 -22.16 8.84 -16.45
N ASN A 391 -23.40 9.34 -16.48
CA ASN A 391 -23.77 10.67 -17.00
C ASN A 391 -24.12 11.67 -15.88
N ASP A 392 -23.84 11.35 -14.61
CA ASP A 392 -24.05 12.27 -13.50
C ASP A 392 -23.29 13.60 -13.71
N ASP A 393 -23.85 14.71 -13.22
CA ASP A 393 -23.21 16.03 -13.31
C ASP A 393 -21.88 16.06 -12.53
N ASN A 394 -21.83 15.35 -11.42
CA ASN A 394 -20.63 15.30 -10.61
C ASN A 394 -19.64 14.24 -11.08
N ARG A 395 -18.42 14.69 -11.44
CA ARG A 395 -17.34 13.82 -11.93
C ARG A 395 -16.99 12.66 -10.98
N GLN A 396 -17.10 12.87 -9.66
CA GLN A 396 -16.78 11.81 -8.69
C GLN A 396 -17.83 10.70 -8.69
N VAL A 397 -19.11 11.04 -8.89
CA VAL A 397 -20.18 10.05 -9.06
C VAL A 397 -19.91 9.22 -10.31
N ARG A 398 -19.56 9.86 -11.44
CA ARG A 398 -19.19 9.15 -12.68
C ARG A 398 -18.02 8.19 -12.47
N LEU A 399 -16.95 8.64 -11.81
CA LEU A 399 -15.79 7.79 -11.51
C LEU A 399 -16.14 6.59 -10.65
N VAL A 400 -16.94 6.79 -9.59
CA VAL A 400 -17.36 5.70 -8.71
C VAL A 400 -18.29 4.72 -9.44
N ALA A 401 -19.18 5.22 -10.31
CA ALA A 401 -20.04 4.36 -11.14
C ALA A 401 -19.20 3.51 -12.10
N TYR A 402 -18.23 4.11 -12.80
CA TYR A 402 -17.27 3.38 -13.62
C TYR A 402 -16.49 2.32 -12.83
N GLU A 403 -15.92 2.69 -11.68
CA GLU A 403 -15.15 1.74 -10.87
C GLU A 403 -16.01 0.57 -10.38
N SER A 404 -17.29 0.83 -10.13
CA SER A 404 -18.25 -0.20 -9.72
C SER A 404 -18.61 -1.13 -10.89
N LEU A 405 -18.87 -0.60 -12.08
CA LEU A 405 -19.06 -1.38 -13.31
C LEU A 405 -17.82 -2.22 -13.66
N ALA A 406 -16.65 -1.60 -13.59
CA ALA A 406 -15.38 -2.30 -13.84
C ALA A 406 -15.12 -3.43 -12.82
N ARG A 407 -15.54 -3.25 -11.55
CA ARG A 407 -15.41 -4.26 -10.49
C ARG A 407 -16.31 -5.46 -10.71
N ILE A 408 -17.55 -5.26 -11.17
CA ILE A 408 -18.48 -6.35 -11.49
C ILE A 408 -18.22 -6.98 -12.85
N GLY A 409 -17.30 -6.40 -13.66
CA GLY A 409 -16.97 -6.89 -14.99
C GLY A 409 -18.07 -6.62 -16.01
N ASP A 410 -18.76 -5.49 -15.90
CA ASP A 410 -19.84 -5.13 -16.82
C ASP A 410 -19.32 -4.90 -18.24
N PRO A 411 -19.97 -5.48 -19.28
CA PRO A 411 -19.50 -5.41 -20.66
C PRO A 411 -19.60 -4.02 -21.28
N THR A 412 -20.30 -3.08 -20.67
CA THR A 412 -20.35 -1.67 -21.15
C THR A 412 -19.01 -0.95 -21.01
N ILE A 413 -18.11 -1.47 -20.15
CA ILE A 413 -16.74 -0.95 -20.05
C ILE A 413 -15.86 -1.69 -21.04
N HIS A 414 -15.49 -1.01 -22.12
CA HIS A 414 -14.60 -1.58 -23.14
C HIS A 414 -13.15 -1.53 -22.66
N ARG A 415 -12.65 -2.65 -22.18
CA ARG A 415 -11.30 -2.76 -21.62
C ARG A 415 -10.30 -3.35 -22.58
N THR A 416 -9.19 -2.64 -22.78
CA THR A 416 -8.00 -3.12 -23.48
C THR A 416 -6.84 -3.23 -22.50
N VAL A 417 -6.21 -4.41 -22.47
CA VAL A 417 -5.04 -4.67 -21.61
C VAL A 417 -3.77 -4.58 -22.46
N PHE A 418 -2.92 -3.61 -22.17
CA PHE A 418 -1.61 -3.50 -22.79
C PHE A 418 -0.58 -4.26 -21.97
N ARG A 419 0.15 -5.16 -22.63
CA ARG A 419 1.14 -6.03 -21.99
C ARG A 419 2.56 -5.71 -22.44
N ASP A 420 3.53 -6.02 -21.59
CA ASP A 420 4.94 -5.98 -21.95
C ASP A 420 5.34 -7.21 -22.80
N GLU A 421 6.60 -7.25 -23.25
CA GLU A 421 7.14 -8.37 -24.04
C GLU A 421 7.16 -9.71 -23.28
N LEU A 422 7.05 -9.65 -21.95
CA LEU A 422 7.02 -10.83 -21.06
C LEU A 422 5.57 -11.25 -20.72
N GLY A 423 4.57 -10.58 -21.31
CA GLY A 423 3.15 -10.87 -21.07
C GLY A 423 2.58 -10.31 -19.76
N ASN A 424 3.32 -9.48 -19.03
CA ASN A 424 2.79 -8.81 -17.83
C ASN A 424 1.92 -7.60 -18.22
N ASP A 425 0.85 -7.36 -17.49
CA ASP A 425 -0.01 -6.22 -17.69
C ASP A 425 0.77 -4.92 -17.42
N LYS A 426 0.87 -4.06 -18.43
CA LYS A 426 1.58 -2.78 -18.39
C LYS A 426 0.65 -1.66 -17.97
N PHE A 427 -0.48 -1.53 -18.65
CA PHE A 427 -1.58 -0.64 -18.28
C PHE A 427 -2.89 -1.08 -18.92
N LEU A 428 -4.00 -0.55 -18.40
CA LEU A 428 -5.33 -0.74 -18.90
C LEU A 428 -5.80 0.53 -19.61
N LEU A 429 -6.47 0.36 -20.73
CA LEU A 429 -7.27 1.42 -21.37
C LEU A 429 -8.74 1.01 -21.28
N ASP A 430 -9.53 1.81 -20.57
CA ASP A 430 -10.97 1.60 -20.46
C ASP A 430 -11.71 2.73 -21.18
N LEU A 431 -12.59 2.37 -22.12
CA LEU A 431 -13.50 3.29 -22.76
C LEU A 431 -14.87 3.15 -22.10
N VAL A 432 -15.45 4.26 -21.71
CA VAL A 432 -16.69 4.35 -20.94
C VAL A 432 -17.74 5.12 -21.75
N PRO A 433 -18.90 4.53 -22.03
CA PRO A 433 -19.97 5.25 -22.73
C PRO A 433 -20.58 6.29 -21.79
N SER A 434 -20.32 7.55 -22.08
CA SER A 434 -20.84 8.69 -21.33
C SER A 434 -20.99 9.88 -22.27
N ASP A 435 -22.02 10.69 -22.07
CA ASP A 435 -22.23 11.94 -22.79
C ASP A 435 -21.41 13.10 -22.20
N LYS A 436 -20.67 12.84 -21.12
CA LYS A 436 -19.88 13.86 -20.41
C LYS A 436 -18.39 13.51 -20.43
N PRO A 437 -17.59 14.24 -21.21
CA PRO A 437 -16.20 13.94 -21.41
C PRO A 437 -15.40 14.02 -20.10
N LEU A 438 -14.53 13.05 -19.90
CA LEU A 438 -13.59 12.98 -18.78
C LEU A 438 -12.45 12.03 -19.11
N ILE A 439 -11.21 12.45 -18.87
CA ILE A 439 -10.05 11.56 -18.89
C ILE A 439 -9.60 11.37 -17.45
N TYR A 440 -9.49 10.11 -17.02
CA TYR A 440 -9.01 9.74 -15.70
C TYR A 440 -7.79 8.84 -15.82
N ILE A 441 -6.73 9.16 -15.08
CA ILE A 441 -5.50 8.36 -15.01
C ILE A 441 -5.32 7.87 -13.58
N GLY A 442 -5.26 6.57 -13.42
CA GLY A 442 -5.07 5.92 -12.13
C GLY A 442 -3.81 5.04 -12.10
N HIS A 443 -3.14 4.96 -10.95
CA HIS A 443 -1.90 4.22 -10.80
C HIS A 443 -2.05 2.83 -10.16
N SER A 444 -3.05 2.65 -9.32
CA SER A 444 -3.16 1.46 -8.48
C SER A 444 -4.51 0.76 -8.67
N PRO A 445 -4.56 -0.57 -8.58
CA PRO A 445 -3.44 -1.51 -8.45
C PRO A 445 -2.68 -1.76 -9.76
N ILE A 446 -3.28 -1.46 -10.91
CA ILE A 446 -2.67 -1.51 -12.24
C ILE A 446 -2.85 -0.11 -12.85
N PRO A 447 -1.79 0.47 -13.45
CA PRO A 447 -1.92 1.75 -14.15
C PRO A 447 -3.05 1.69 -15.19
N LYS A 448 -3.90 2.69 -15.20
CA LYS A 448 -5.05 2.73 -16.12
C LYS A 448 -5.31 4.13 -16.67
N VAL A 449 -5.71 4.17 -17.90
CA VAL A 449 -6.28 5.36 -18.54
C VAL A 449 -7.75 5.06 -18.83
N VAL A 450 -8.63 5.95 -18.41
CA VAL A 450 -10.07 5.81 -18.59
C VAL A 450 -10.57 7.02 -19.36
N ILE A 451 -11.25 6.77 -20.44
CA ILE A 451 -11.81 7.81 -21.33
C ILE A 451 -13.33 7.68 -21.28
N PHE A 452 -13.98 8.71 -20.76
CA PHE A 452 -15.42 8.88 -20.81
C PHE A 452 -15.74 9.70 -22.07
N ASP A 453 -16.80 9.32 -22.76
CA ASP A 453 -17.17 9.78 -24.09
C ASP A 453 -16.33 9.11 -25.19
N MET A 454 -16.99 8.20 -25.90
CA MET A 454 -16.36 7.46 -27.01
C MET A 454 -16.10 8.37 -28.23
N MET A 455 -16.69 9.56 -28.25
CA MET A 455 -16.57 10.57 -29.32
C MET A 455 -15.71 11.76 -28.88
N LEU A 456 -14.86 11.57 -27.83
CA LEU A 456 -14.00 12.62 -27.31
C LEU A 456 -13.17 13.24 -28.44
N GLY A 457 -13.50 14.47 -28.83
CA GLY A 457 -12.75 15.27 -29.74
C GLY A 457 -11.73 16.15 -29.01
N PHE A 458 -10.61 16.40 -29.66
CA PHE A 458 -9.65 17.39 -29.18
C PHE A 458 -9.89 18.69 -29.92
N GLU A 459 -10.14 19.79 -29.22
CA GLU A 459 -10.23 21.11 -29.78
C GLU A 459 -8.85 21.74 -29.89
N GLY A 460 -8.56 22.34 -31.04
CA GLY A 460 -7.33 23.06 -31.31
C GLY A 460 -6.40 22.38 -32.32
N GLU A 461 -5.61 23.19 -32.98
CA GLU A 461 -4.57 22.75 -33.90
C GLU A 461 -3.22 22.82 -33.19
N GLY A 462 -2.42 21.77 -33.30
CA GLY A 462 -1.10 21.81 -32.71
C GLY A 462 -0.30 20.53 -32.84
N VAL A 463 0.96 20.66 -32.55
CA VAL A 463 1.90 19.54 -32.38
C VAL A 463 2.42 19.58 -30.95
N ILE A 464 2.14 18.57 -30.18
CA ILE A 464 2.71 18.40 -28.86
C ILE A 464 3.85 17.39 -28.99
N SER A 465 5.05 17.80 -28.57
CA SER A 465 6.22 16.95 -28.57
C SER A 465 6.66 16.67 -27.13
N MET A 466 6.91 15.41 -26.83
CA MET A 466 7.35 14.93 -25.52
C MET A 466 8.51 13.94 -25.69
N TRP A 467 9.31 13.77 -24.63
CA TRP A 467 10.42 12.81 -24.55
C TRP A 467 11.45 13.00 -25.68
N ASP A 468 11.97 14.21 -25.85
CA ASP A 468 12.93 14.58 -26.89
C ASP A 468 12.43 14.20 -28.30
N ASN A 469 11.19 14.56 -28.61
CA ASN A 469 10.53 14.26 -29.86
C ASN A 469 10.25 12.78 -30.14
N ARG A 470 10.40 11.91 -29.14
CA ARG A 470 10.07 10.48 -29.30
C ARG A 470 8.58 10.20 -29.31
N LEU A 471 7.78 11.06 -28.69
CA LEU A 471 6.34 11.03 -28.77
C LEU A 471 5.87 12.39 -29.33
N MET A 472 5.25 12.35 -30.48
CA MET A 472 4.62 13.53 -31.04
C MET A 472 3.12 13.24 -31.25
N LEU A 473 2.30 14.14 -30.77
CA LEU A 473 0.87 14.17 -31.00
C LEU A 473 0.59 15.31 -31.95
N ARG A 474 0.01 15.01 -33.09
CA ARG A 474 -0.41 16.04 -34.06
C ARG A 474 -1.92 15.99 -34.23
N HIS A 475 -2.56 17.11 -33.98
CA HIS A 475 -3.99 17.34 -34.29
C HIS A 475 -4.13 18.49 -35.26
N GLN A 476 -4.97 18.34 -36.26
CA GLN A 476 -5.21 19.34 -37.28
C GLN A 476 -6.70 19.34 -37.69
N GLY A 477 -7.42 20.33 -37.22
CA GLY A 477 -8.85 20.49 -37.49
C GLY A 477 -9.71 19.32 -37.03
N SER A 478 -10.53 18.77 -37.89
CA SER A 478 -11.41 17.62 -37.64
C SER A 478 -10.74 16.26 -37.85
N ASP A 479 -9.45 16.24 -38.19
CA ASP A 479 -8.74 15.00 -38.42
C ASP A 479 -8.49 14.22 -37.11
N PRO A 480 -8.47 12.89 -37.16
CA PRO A 480 -8.08 12.09 -36.01
C PRO A 480 -6.66 12.42 -35.58
N MET A 481 -6.43 12.44 -34.26
CA MET A 481 -5.12 12.72 -33.71
C MET A 481 -4.10 11.71 -34.23
N LYS A 482 -3.01 12.18 -34.83
CA LYS A 482 -1.90 11.36 -35.28
C LYS A 482 -0.88 11.25 -34.17
N VAL A 483 -0.56 10.03 -33.78
CA VAL A 483 0.44 9.72 -32.75
C VAL A 483 1.68 9.15 -33.43
N PHE A 484 2.81 9.81 -33.22
CA PHE A 484 4.12 9.32 -33.66
C PHE A 484 4.92 8.93 -32.43
N TYR A 485 5.35 7.68 -32.36
CA TYR A 485 6.17 7.18 -31.28
C TYR A 485 7.42 6.52 -31.82
N GLN A 486 8.59 7.01 -31.40
CA GLN A 486 9.89 6.45 -31.77
C GLN A 486 10.39 5.55 -30.62
N ARG A 487 10.46 4.26 -30.89
CA ARG A 487 10.96 3.25 -29.96
C ARG A 487 12.45 3.06 -30.22
N SER A 488 13.33 3.71 -29.46
CA SER A 488 14.81 3.64 -29.59
C SER A 488 15.41 3.84 -31.02
N HIS A 489 16.71 3.93 -31.14
CA HIS A 489 17.46 4.33 -32.35
C HIS A 489 17.21 3.56 -33.66
N GLU A 490 16.32 2.60 -33.72
CA GLU A 490 15.86 2.00 -34.98
C GLU A 490 14.65 2.78 -35.50
N PHE A 491 14.82 3.39 -36.68
CA PHE A 491 13.79 4.09 -37.43
C PHE A 491 12.65 3.15 -37.87
N LYS A 492 11.73 2.84 -36.96
CA LYS A 492 10.41 2.30 -37.30
C LYS A 492 9.35 3.20 -36.69
N SER A 493 8.95 4.20 -37.44
CA SER A 493 7.75 5.01 -37.11
C SER A 493 6.52 4.10 -37.20
N GLN A 494 5.93 3.74 -36.10
CA GLN A 494 4.59 3.18 -36.09
C GLN A 494 3.60 4.36 -36.04
N GLN A 495 2.91 4.56 -37.11
CA GLN A 495 1.79 5.50 -37.20
C GLN A 495 0.58 4.80 -36.59
N ALA A 496 0.21 5.15 -35.36
CA ALA A 496 -1.06 4.76 -34.77
C ALA A 496 -2.07 5.90 -35.03
N THR A 497 -3.11 5.61 -35.75
CA THR A 497 -4.25 6.51 -35.91
C THR A 497 -5.26 6.12 -34.84
N ILE A 498 -5.55 7.02 -33.90
CA ILE A 498 -6.70 6.88 -33.03
C ILE A 498 -7.89 7.38 -33.87
N ALA A 499 -8.55 6.47 -34.57
CA ALA A 499 -9.81 6.76 -35.20
C ALA A 499 -10.92 6.63 -34.14
N PRO A 500 -11.92 7.52 -34.15
CA PRO A 500 -13.17 7.24 -33.46
C PRO A 500 -13.74 5.94 -34.05
N ALA A 501 -14.16 5.03 -33.17
CA ALA A 501 -14.81 3.78 -33.57
C ALA A 501 -16.23 4.05 -34.08
#